data_af90f384bf58afaef818cd49601b5e92
#
_entry.id   af90f384bf58afaef818cd49601b5e92
#
_cell.length_a   1.000
_cell.length_b   1.000
_cell.length_c   1.000
_cell.angle_alpha   90.00
_cell.angle_beta   90.00
_cell.angle_gamma   90.00
#
_symmetry.space_group_name_H-M   'P 1'
#
loop_
_entity.id
_entity.type
_entity.pdbx_description
1 polymer ?
#
loop_
_entity_poly.entity_id
_entity_poly.type
_entity_poly.pdbx_seq_one_letter_code
_entity_poly.pdbx_strand_id
1 'polypeptide(L)'
;GAFNNRLTGSFDYYTRETLDMIGPAPELPSILGLSVPKTNNTDLRTYGFDLEIAWQDRLRNGLGYGIKFVLSDSQTEITRYPNPTNTLDKYRKGRMLGDIYGYETIGIAKSDAEMEEHLASLPNGGQNALGSNWEAGDIMYKDLNGDGKIDGGGNKYDDMGDRKILGNNKPRYQFGIDLNADWKGFDFRAFFQGVMKRDYWQGSAYFWGATSLWHSTGFVEHADYFRAEPSNDLPTNLDAYYPRPIFGSDKNKQTQSGYLQDASYIRLKNLQFGYTLPVSLTKKFAVSKLRIFVSGENLWTGTSLTKIFDPETIGGGDEYNGNAYPLSRTFSVGLNVTL
;
A
#
# COMPACT_ATOMS: atom_id res chain seq x y z
N GLY A 1 -21.60 12.24 25.09
CA GLY A 1 -21.17 11.23 26.05
C GLY A 1 -22.35 10.48 26.64
N ALA A 2 -22.14 9.24 27.04
CA ALA A 2 -23.14 8.36 27.66
C ALA A 2 -22.54 7.62 28.85
N PHE A 3 -23.43 6.97 29.66
CA PHE A 3 -23.02 6.17 30.82
C PHE A 3 -22.15 6.93 31.85
N ASN A 4 -22.57 8.14 32.21
CA ASN A 4 -21.80 9.05 33.09
C ASN A 4 -20.42 9.40 32.50
N ASN A 5 -20.39 9.70 31.21
CA ASN A 5 -19.15 9.99 30.42
C ASN A 5 -18.14 8.86 30.34
N ARG A 6 -18.53 7.62 30.59
CA ARG A 6 -17.66 6.46 30.32
C ARG A 6 -17.52 6.21 28.83
N LEU A 7 -18.59 6.39 28.06
CA LEU A 7 -18.57 6.34 26.61
C LEU A 7 -18.62 7.75 26.04
N THR A 8 -17.64 8.08 25.22
CA THR A 8 -17.60 9.30 24.42
C THR A 8 -17.42 8.96 22.96
N GLY A 9 -17.92 9.81 22.07
CA GLY A 9 -17.75 9.60 20.63
C GLY A 9 -18.03 10.90 19.86
N SER A 10 -17.39 11.00 18.71
CA SER A 10 -17.64 11.99 17.68
C SER A 10 -17.69 11.32 16.32
N PHE A 11 -18.48 11.86 15.44
CA PHE A 11 -18.57 11.47 14.04
C PHE A 11 -18.71 12.72 13.20
N ASP A 12 -17.78 12.88 12.24
CA ASP A 12 -17.77 13.97 11.31
C ASP A 12 -17.80 13.42 9.89
N TYR A 13 -18.70 13.93 9.06
CA TYR A 13 -18.72 13.68 7.62
C TYR A 13 -18.44 14.99 6.90
N TYR A 14 -17.54 14.96 5.93
CA TYR A 14 -17.13 16.16 5.24
C TYR A 14 -17.05 15.97 3.73
N THR A 15 -17.25 17.08 3.03
CA THR A 15 -16.94 17.22 1.61
C THR A 15 -16.11 18.49 1.44
N ARG A 16 -14.97 18.35 0.75
CA ARG A 16 -14.09 19.47 0.41
C ARG A 16 -13.93 19.55 -1.10
N GLU A 17 -14.17 20.71 -1.66
CA GLU A 17 -13.88 21.00 -3.06
C GLU A 17 -12.61 21.84 -3.16
N THR A 18 -11.71 21.44 -4.06
CA THR A 18 -10.53 22.22 -4.44
C THR A 18 -10.73 22.63 -5.87
N LEU A 19 -10.92 23.92 -6.11
CA LEU A 19 -11.22 24.50 -7.40
C LEU A 19 -9.97 25.18 -7.96
N ASP A 20 -9.88 25.22 -9.30
CA ASP A 20 -8.83 25.91 -10.03
C ASP A 20 -7.40 25.53 -9.62
N MET A 21 -7.21 24.25 -9.27
CA MET A 21 -5.90 23.71 -8.92
C MET A 21 -5.02 23.67 -10.19
N ILE A 22 -3.73 23.95 -10.00
CA ILE A 22 -2.73 23.73 -11.04
C ILE A 22 -2.58 22.22 -11.25
N GLY A 23 -3.13 21.73 -12.34
CA GLY A 23 -3.06 20.33 -12.73
C GLY A 23 -1.96 20.05 -13.76
N PRO A 24 -1.85 18.77 -14.20
CA PRO A 24 -0.99 18.41 -15.31
C PRO A 24 -1.30 19.29 -16.55
N ALA A 25 -0.27 19.67 -17.28
CA ALA A 25 -0.45 20.49 -18.48
C ALA A 25 -1.28 19.70 -19.52
N PRO A 26 -2.27 20.34 -20.19
CA PRO A 26 -2.94 19.72 -21.32
C PRO A 26 -1.96 19.46 -22.46
N GLU A 27 -2.22 18.43 -23.26
CA GLU A 27 -1.37 18.15 -24.42
C GLU A 27 -1.56 19.23 -25.49
N LEU A 28 -0.45 19.78 -25.95
CA LEU A 28 -0.42 20.63 -27.16
C LEU A 28 0.28 19.87 -28.29
N PRO A 29 -0.09 20.14 -29.53
CA PRO A 29 0.62 19.54 -30.66
C PRO A 29 2.12 19.80 -30.58
N SER A 30 2.94 18.76 -30.75
CA SER A 30 4.40 18.82 -30.66
C SER A 30 5.05 19.78 -31.67
N ILE A 31 4.35 20.13 -32.74
CA ILE A 31 4.78 21.09 -33.74
C ILE A 31 5.03 22.49 -33.16
N LEU A 32 4.45 22.82 -32.03
CA LEU A 32 4.64 24.11 -31.37
C LEU A 32 6.03 24.30 -30.75
N GLY A 33 6.79 23.23 -30.55
CA GLY A 33 8.16 23.27 -30.00
C GLY A 33 8.30 23.92 -28.63
N LEU A 34 7.20 24.17 -27.93
CA LEU A 34 7.16 24.85 -26.63
C LEU A 34 6.70 23.87 -25.55
N SER A 35 7.25 24.02 -24.33
CA SER A 35 6.70 23.35 -23.16
C SER A 35 5.34 23.94 -22.81
N VAL A 36 4.36 23.07 -22.55
CA VAL A 36 3.01 23.52 -22.19
C VAL A 36 3.03 24.20 -20.83
N PRO A 37 2.56 25.46 -20.71
CA PRO A 37 2.49 26.11 -19.41
C PRO A 37 1.49 25.42 -18.49
N LYS A 38 1.82 25.33 -17.20
CA LYS A 38 0.89 24.89 -16.18
C LYS A 38 -0.26 25.88 -16.06
N THR A 39 -1.47 25.38 -15.94
CA THR A 39 -2.70 26.19 -15.85
C THR A 39 -3.59 25.69 -14.72
N ASN A 40 -4.50 26.53 -14.25
CA ASN A 40 -5.51 26.20 -13.25
C ASN A 40 -6.66 25.45 -13.93
N ASN A 41 -6.47 24.16 -14.21
CA ASN A 41 -7.32 23.35 -15.07
C ASN A 41 -8.00 22.17 -14.36
N THR A 42 -7.75 21.99 -13.07
CA THR A 42 -8.19 20.80 -12.34
C THR A 42 -9.03 21.17 -11.12
N ASP A 43 -10.20 20.54 -10.98
CA ASP A 43 -10.98 20.58 -9.78
C ASP A 43 -11.09 19.17 -9.16
N LEU A 44 -11.03 19.12 -7.83
CA LEU A 44 -11.13 17.90 -7.07
C LEU A 44 -12.24 18.00 -6.06
N ARG A 45 -12.91 16.89 -5.78
CA ARG A 45 -13.81 16.71 -4.65
C ARG A 45 -13.28 15.61 -3.77
N THR A 46 -12.98 15.94 -2.50
CA THR A 46 -12.66 14.97 -1.47
C THR A 46 -13.86 14.85 -0.53
N TYR A 47 -14.31 13.64 -0.28
CA TYR A 47 -15.34 13.34 0.69
C TYR A 47 -14.89 12.21 1.61
N GLY A 48 -15.31 12.27 2.86
CA GLY A 48 -14.86 11.32 3.85
C GLY A 48 -15.58 11.46 5.18
N PHE A 49 -15.14 10.63 6.12
CA PHE A 49 -15.64 10.69 7.49
C PHE A 49 -14.50 10.44 8.48
N ASP A 50 -14.67 10.98 9.68
CA ASP A 50 -13.86 10.73 10.86
C ASP A 50 -14.76 10.23 11.98
N LEU A 51 -14.38 9.13 12.62
CA LEU A 51 -15.07 8.52 13.75
C LEU A 51 -14.09 8.37 14.91
N GLU A 52 -14.49 8.84 16.09
CA GLU A 52 -13.80 8.56 17.33
C GLU A 52 -14.80 7.95 18.33
N ILE A 53 -14.42 6.85 18.97
CA ILE A 53 -15.17 6.23 20.06
C ILE A 53 -14.18 5.90 21.17
N ALA A 54 -14.50 6.35 22.40
CA ALA A 54 -13.69 6.02 23.55
C ALA A 54 -14.56 5.53 24.71
N TRP A 55 -14.06 4.49 25.35
CA TRP A 55 -14.59 3.98 26.60
C TRP A 55 -13.55 4.11 27.68
N GLN A 56 -13.92 4.62 28.87
CA GLN A 56 -13.06 4.63 30.05
C GLN A 56 -13.87 4.32 31.29
N ASP A 57 -13.31 3.53 32.17
CA ASP A 57 -13.97 3.18 33.42
C ASP A 57 -12.95 2.88 34.52
N ARG A 58 -13.40 2.88 35.78
CA ARG A 58 -12.63 2.47 36.93
C ARG A 58 -13.43 1.46 37.75
N LEU A 59 -12.89 0.26 37.89
CA LEU A 59 -13.50 -0.81 38.65
C LEU A 59 -13.39 -0.54 40.17
N ARG A 60 -14.24 -1.21 40.96
CA ARG A 60 -14.23 -1.10 42.43
C ARG A 60 -12.91 -1.51 43.09
N ASN A 61 -12.11 -2.37 42.47
CA ASN A 61 -10.79 -2.80 42.92
C ASN A 61 -9.68 -1.75 42.61
N GLY A 62 -10.05 -0.59 42.03
CA GLY A 62 -9.16 0.50 41.70
C GLY A 62 -8.49 0.40 40.30
N LEU A 63 -8.75 -0.68 39.53
CA LEU A 63 -8.26 -0.80 38.17
C LEU A 63 -8.97 0.25 37.27
N GLY A 64 -8.22 1.22 36.76
CA GLY A 64 -8.63 2.10 35.68
C GLY A 64 -8.28 1.48 34.32
N TYR A 65 -9.15 1.62 33.34
CA TYR A 65 -8.87 1.18 31.97
C TYR A 65 -9.58 2.06 30.96
N GLY A 66 -9.00 2.16 29.77
CA GLY A 66 -9.56 2.88 28.65
C GLY A 66 -9.23 2.22 27.33
N ILE A 67 -10.17 2.34 26.38
CA ILE A 67 -10.03 1.95 25.00
C ILE A 67 -10.51 3.12 24.16
N LYS A 68 -9.69 3.58 23.23
CA LYS A 68 -10.05 4.58 22.23
C LYS A 68 -9.83 4.00 20.85
N PHE A 69 -10.86 4.07 20.02
CA PHE A 69 -10.82 3.70 18.62
C PHE A 69 -11.03 4.95 17.77
N VAL A 70 -10.21 5.13 16.77
CA VAL A 70 -10.37 6.15 15.74
C VAL A 70 -10.39 5.48 14.37
N LEU A 71 -11.23 5.97 13.48
CA LEU A 71 -11.35 5.49 12.12
C LEU A 71 -11.60 6.67 11.20
N SER A 72 -10.78 6.82 10.17
CA SER A 72 -10.98 7.83 9.12
C SER A 72 -10.92 7.19 7.75
N ASP A 73 -11.71 7.72 6.84
CA ASP A 73 -11.69 7.35 5.44
C ASP A 73 -11.96 8.57 4.55
N SER A 74 -11.25 8.63 3.42
CA SER A 74 -11.51 9.64 2.41
C SER A 74 -11.21 9.16 1.01
N GLN A 75 -11.96 9.69 0.04
CA GLN A 75 -11.74 9.49 -1.38
C GLN A 75 -11.71 10.84 -2.09
N THR A 76 -10.89 10.93 -3.13
CA THR A 76 -10.80 12.13 -3.96
C THR A 76 -11.14 11.80 -5.39
N GLU A 77 -12.16 12.46 -5.90
CA GLU A 77 -12.63 12.39 -7.29
C GLU A 77 -12.15 13.62 -8.05
N ILE A 78 -11.78 13.43 -9.31
CA ILE A 78 -11.49 14.52 -10.25
C ILE A 78 -12.83 14.99 -10.82
N THR A 79 -13.25 16.22 -10.51
CA THR A 79 -14.52 16.77 -10.98
C THR A 79 -14.40 17.60 -12.25
N ARG A 80 -13.19 18.13 -12.52
CA ARG A 80 -12.86 18.84 -13.78
C ARG A 80 -11.40 18.58 -14.17
N TYR A 81 -11.17 18.25 -15.41
CA TYR A 81 -9.87 18.26 -16.08
C TYR A 81 -10.08 18.19 -17.61
N PRO A 82 -9.40 19.01 -18.41
CA PRO A 82 -9.46 18.93 -19.88
C PRO A 82 -8.62 17.75 -20.36
N ASN A 83 -9.27 16.68 -20.83
CA ASN A 83 -8.63 15.53 -21.47
C ASN A 83 -9.26 15.35 -22.88
N PRO A 84 -8.93 16.21 -23.85
CA PRO A 84 -9.54 16.17 -25.18
C PRO A 84 -9.16 14.91 -25.97
N THR A 85 -8.03 14.32 -25.69
CA THR A 85 -7.54 13.07 -26.31
C THR A 85 -8.08 11.81 -25.63
N ASN A 86 -8.79 11.97 -24.50
CA ASN A 86 -9.37 10.89 -23.71
C ASN A 86 -8.34 9.82 -23.25
N THR A 87 -7.06 10.20 -23.10
CA THR A 87 -5.98 9.26 -22.75
C THR A 87 -6.04 8.80 -21.30
N LEU A 88 -5.63 7.55 -21.06
CA LEU A 88 -5.59 6.94 -19.73
C LEU A 88 -4.53 7.58 -18.81
N ASP A 89 -3.45 8.09 -19.37
CA ASP A 89 -2.34 8.69 -18.62
C ASP A 89 -2.69 10.03 -17.99
N LYS A 90 -3.78 10.64 -18.42
CA LYS A 90 -4.22 11.95 -17.94
C LYS A 90 -5.38 11.82 -16.96
N TYR A 91 -5.63 12.88 -16.22
CA TYR A 91 -6.80 13.00 -15.40
C TYR A 91 -8.08 12.96 -16.24
N ARG A 92 -9.16 12.54 -15.67
CA ARG A 92 -10.48 12.54 -16.27
C ARG A 92 -11.53 12.83 -15.22
N LYS A 93 -12.56 13.60 -15.59
CA LYS A 93 -13.74 13.79 -14.75
C LYS A 93 -14.38 12.45 -14.37
N GLY A 94 -14.67 12.26 -13.09
CA GLY A 94 -15.23 11.03 -12.53
C GLY A 94 -14.20 9.98 -12.13
N ARG A 95 -12.90 10.20 -12.41
CA ARG A 95 -11.84 9.28 -11.98
C ARG A 95 -11.47 9.51 -10.52
N MET A 96 -11.28 8.42 -9.77
CA MET A 96 -10.69 8.48 -8.43
C MET A 96 -9.18 8.65 -8.50
N LEU A 97 -8.62 9.48 -7.63
CA LEU A 97 -7.19 9.56 -7.48
C LEU A 97 -6.63 8.24 -6.93
N GLY A 98 -5.58 7.76 -7.57
CA GLY A 98 -4.87 6.54 -7.16
C GLY A 98 -5.34 5.26 -7.84
N ASP A 99 -6.29 5.32 -8.80
CA ASP A 99 -6.67 4.15 -9.58
C ASP A 99 -5.48 3.57 -10.34
N ILE A 100 -5.31 2.25 -10.23
CA ILE A 100 -4.26 1.45 -10.87
C ILE A 100 -4.88 0.69 -12.03
N TYR A 101 -4.44 1.00 -13.25
CA TYR A 101 -4.86 0.31 -14.47
C TYR A 101 -3.84 -0.77 -14.82
N GLY A 102 -4.30 -1.94 -15.23
CA GLY A 102 -3.43 -3.02 -15.64
C GLY A 102 -4.19 -4.22 -16.21
N TYR A 103 -3.43 -5.26 -16.54
CA TYR A 103 -3.92 -6.49 -17.14
C TYR A 103 -4.39 -7.49 -16.08
N GLU A 104 -5.33 -8.35 -16.46
CA GLU A 104 -5.71 -9.49 -15.62
C GLU A 104 -4.77 -10.67 -15.92
N THR A 105 -4.15 -11.22 -14.88
CA THR A 105 -3.27 -12.39 -14.95
C THR A 105 -4.10 -13.65 -14.85
N ILE A 106 -3.91 -14.61 -15.77
CA ILE A 106 -4.43 -15.98 -15.67
C ILE A 106 -3.52 -16.81 -14.77
N GLY A 107 -2.21 -16.77 -15.03
CA GLY A 107 -1.19 -17.49 -14.31
C GLY A 107 0.17 -17.46 -15.02
N ILE A 108 1.11 -18.25 -14.50
CA ILE A 108 2.40 -18.56 -15.15
C ILE A 108 2.22 -19.86 -15.93
N ALA A 109 2.57 -19.88 -17.21
CA ALA A 109 2.53 -21.11 -18.01
C ALA A 109 3.55 -22.13 -17.45
N LYS A 110 3.08 -23.35 -17.13
CA LYS A 110 3.92 -24.38 -16.52
C LYS A 110 4.72 -25.18 -17.55
N SER A 111 4.35 -25.08 -18.83
CA SER A 111 5.01 -25.73 -19.96
C SER A 111 4.86 -24.90 -21.23
N ASP A 112 5.71 -25.18 -22.23
CA ASP A 112 5.60 -24.55 -23.54
C ASP A 112 4.25 -24.91 -24.20
N ALA A 113 3.78 -26.16 -24.04
CA ALA A 113 2.50 -26.58 -24.57
C ALA A 113 1.31 -25.77 -23.98
N GLU A 114 1.33 -25.45 -22.68
CA GLU A 114 0.32 -24.60 -22.04
C GLU A 114 0.36 -23.16 -22.58
N MET A 115 1.55 -22.62 -22.79
CA MET A 115 1.68 -21.29 -23.41
C MET A 115 1.22 -21.30 -24.86
N GLU A 116 1.55 -22.34 -25.64
CA GLU A 116 1.09 -22.49 -27.02
C GLU A 116 -0.43 -22.60 -27.12
N GLU A 117 -1.06 -23.38 -26.22
CA GLU A 117 -2.52 -23.48 -26.13
C GLU A 117 -3.16 -22.11 -25.81
N HIS A 118 -2.58 -21.38 -24.83
CA HIS A 118 -3.02 -20.03 -24.53
C HIS A 118 -2.92 -19.09 -25.73
N LEU A 119 -1.77 -19.06 -26.40
CA LEU A 119 -1.57 -18.21 -27.59
C LEU A 119 -2.47 -18.61 -28.76
N ALA A 120 -2.76 -19.91 -28.94
CA ALA A 120 -3.71 -20.39 -29.95
C ALA A 120 -5.14 -19.92 -29.68
N SER A 121 -5.50 -19.68 -28.42
CA SER A 121 -6.80 -19.06 -28.06
C SER A 121 -6.92 -17.58 -28.43
N LEU A 122 -5.80 -16.94 -28.83
CA LEU A 122 -5.66 -15.52 -29.17
C LEU A 122 -5.27 -15.35 -30.66
N PRO A 123 -6.18 -15.65 -31.63
CA PRO A 123 -5.82 -15.80 -33.04
C PRO A 123 -5.37 -14.49 -33.74
N ASN A 124 -5.65 -13.34 -33.15
CA ASN A 124 -5.43 -12.05 -33.78
C ASN A 124 -4.12 -11.35 -33.33
N GLY A 125 -3.17 -12.11 -32.76
CA GLY A 125 -1.87 -11.57 -32.43
C GLY A 125 -1.28 -12.04 -31.09
N GLY A 126 -1.97 -12.90 -30.35
CA GLY A 126 -1.50 -13.41 -29.08
C GLY A 126 -1.22 -12.28 -28.08
N GLN A 127 -0.09 -12.37 -27.37
CA GLN A 127 0.40 -11.34 -26.43
C GLN A 127 1.55 -10.52 -27.04
N ASN A 128 1.69 -10.50 -28.37
CA ASN A 128 2.87 -9.94 -29.05
C ASN A 128 3.04 -8.41 -28.87
N ALA A 129 1.96 -7.68 -28.54
CA ALA A 129 2.04 -6.27 -28.21
C ALA A 129 2.80 -5.99 -26.89
N LEU A 130 2.87 -6.98 -25.98
CA LEU A 130 3.56 -6.87 -24.69
C LEU A 130 4.99 -7.40 -24.75
N GLY A 131 5.33 -8.20 -25.78
CA GLY A 131 6.66 -8.79 -25.96
C GLY A 131 6.65 -9.96 -26.92
N SER A 132 7.76 -10.66 -27.01
CA SER A 132 7.95 -11.78 -27.93
C SER A 132 8.56 -13.01 -27.22
N ASN A 133 8.61 -14.14 -27.94
CA ASN A 133 9.21 -15.40 -27.45
C ASN A 133 8.56 -15.88 -26.13
N TRP A 134 7.25 -16.04 -26.19
CA TRP A 134 6.46 -16.56 -25.06
C TRP A 134 6.68 -18.06 -24.91
N GLU A 135 6.98 -18.52 -23.69
CA GLU A 135 7.28 -19.93 -23.37
C GLU A 135 6.98 -20.24 -21.91
N ALA A 136 7.25 -21.44 -21.46
CA ALA A 136 7.10 -21.85 -20.06
C ALA A 136 7.75 -20.85 -19.09
N GLY A 137 7.05 -20.54 -18.01
CA GLY A 137 7.48 -19.56 -17.01
C GLY A 137 7.08 -18.11 -17.31
N ASP A 138 6.47 -17.83 -18.45
CA ASP A 138 5.92 -16.52 -18.77
C ASP A 138 4.47 -16.38 -18.28
N ILE A 139 4.06 -15.14 -18.11
CA ILE A 139 2.71 -14.77 -17.67
C ILE A 139 1.71 -14.93 -18.83
N MET A 140 0.60 -15.57 -18.57
CA MET A 140 -0.57 -15.60 -19.45
C MET A 140 -1.54 -14.49 -19.01
N TYR A 141 -1.85 -13.57 -19.90
CA TYR A 141 -2.80 -12.49 -19.69
C TYR A 141 -4.16 -12.81 -20.28
N LYS A 142 -5.21 -12.25 -19.69
CA LYS A 142 -6.59 -12.48 -20.10
C LYS A 142 -7.04 -11.46 -21.12
N ASP A 143 -7.59 -11.95 -22.22
CA ASP A 143 -8.33 -11.15 -23.20
C ASP A 143 -9.64 -10.66 -22.54
N LEU A 144 -9.75 -9.36 -22.29
CA LEU A 144 -10.90 -8.75 -21.62
C LEU A 144 -11.93 -8.22 -22.62
N ASN A 145 -11.50 -7.81 -23.79
CA ASN A 145 -12.37 -7.23 -24.81
C ASN A 145 -12.85 -8.26 -25.86
N GLY A 146 -12.24 -9.47 -25.87
CA GLY A 146 -12.62 -10.58 -26.75
C GLY A 146 -12.15 -10.40 -28.20
N ASP A 147 -11.11 -9.61 -28.45
CA ASP A 147 -10.63 -9.33 -29.82
C ASP A 147 -9.55 -10.34 -30.28
N GLY A 148 -9.18 -11.30 -29.45
CA GLY A 148 -8.22 -12.37 -29.77
C GLY A 148 -6.76 -11.96 -29.75
N LYS A 149 -6.41 -10.90 -29.03
CA LYS A 149 -5.04 -10.47 -28.72
C LYS A 149 -5.00 -9.76 -27.39
N ILE A 150 -3.82 -9.62 -26.82
CA ILE A 150 -3.59 -8.89 -25.58
C ILE A 150 -2.82 -7.61 -25.89
N ASP A 151 -3.44 -6.45 -25.70
CA ASP A 151 -2.79 -5.16 -25.88
C ASP A 151 -3.38 -4.04 -25.01
N GLY A 152 -2.80 -2.85 -25.12
CA GLY A 152 -3.25 -1.65 -24.41
C GLY A 152 -4.29 -0.82 -25.18
N GLY A 153 -4.83 -1.34 -26.29
CA GLY A 153 -5.73 -0.61 -27.15
C GLY A 153 -5.15 0.72 -27.61
N GLY A 154 -5.98 1.70 -27.83
CA GLY A 154 -5.58 3.06 -28.17
C GLY A 154 -5.07 3.90 -26.98
N ASN A 155 -4.86 3.31 -25.81
CA ASN A 155 -4.51 3.99 -24.56
C ASN A 155 -5.52 5.07 -24.16
N LYS A 156 -6.82 4.81 -24.42
CA LYS A 156 -7.92 5.73 -24.14
C LYS A 156 -8.95 5.09 -23.22
N TYR A 157 -9.77 5.89 -22.55
CA TYR A 157 -10.85 5.42 -21.68
C TYR A 157 -11.94 4.63 -22.38
N ASP A 158 -12.17 4.90 -23.66
CA ASP A 158 -13.11 4.19 -24.55
C ASP A 158 -12.44 3.08 -25.36
N ASP A 159 -11.13 2.95 -25.25
CA ASP A 159 -10.32 1.91 -25.89
C ASP A 159 -9.09 1.60 -24.99
N MET A 160 -9.33 0.87 -23.92
CA MET A 160 -8.31 0.45 -22.97
C MET A 160 -7.60 -0.84 -23.36
N GLY A 161 -8.03 -1.51 -24.43
CA GLY A 161 -7.62 -2.86 -24.75
C GLY A 161 -8.00 -3.82 -23.60
N ASP A 162 -7.05 -4.63 -23.14
CA ASP A 162 -7.24 -5.59 -22.07
C ASP A 162 -6.92 -5.08 -20.67
N ARG A 163 -6.84 -3.75 -20.54
CA ARG A 163 -6.62 -3.13 -19.22
C ARG A 163 -7.94 -2.78 -18.54
N LYS A 164 -7.93 -2.92 -17.21
CA LYS A 164 -9.02 -2.48 -16.32
C LYS A 164 -8.47 -1.84 -15.05
N ILE A 165 -9.32 -1.23 -14.24
CA ILE A 165 -8.95 -0.81 -12.88
C ILE A 165 -8.77 -2.09 -12.05
N LEU A 166 -7.55 -2.31 -11.56
CA LEU A 166 -7.17 -3.43 -10.71
C LEU A 166 -7.32 -3.12 -9.23
N GLY A 167 -7.11 -1.86 -8.86
CA GLY A 167 -7.15 -1.40 -7.48
C GLY A 167 -6.92 0.09 -7.35
N ASN A 168 -6.64 0.54 -6.11
CA ASN A 168 -6.36 1.94 -5.82
C ASN A 168 -5.26 2.05 -4.76
N ASN A 169 -4.24 2.91 -5.00
CA ASN A 169 -3.08 3.05 -4.13
C ASN A 169 -3.29 3.99 -2.93
N LYS A 170 -4.46 4.62 -2.80
CA LYS A 170 -4.75 5.50 -1.67
C LYS A 170 -5.16 4.67 -0.46
N PRO A 171 -4.61 4.97 0.73
CA PRO A 171 -5.01 4.28 1.95
C PRO A 171 -6.47 4.58 2.29
N ARG A 172 -7.23 3.53 2.58
CA ARG A 172 -8.63 3.58 2.97
C ARG A 172 -8.81 2.98 4.37
N TYR A 173 -9.76 3.53 5.11
CA TYR A 173 -10.08 3.07 6.46
C TYR A 173 -8.84 3.05 7.35
N GLN A 174 -8.22 4.22 7.53
CA GLN A 174 -7.11 4.40 8.45
C GLN A 174 -7.63 4.37 9.88
N PHE A 175 -7.03 3.57 10.73
CA PHE A 175 -7.52 3.38 12.09
C PHE A 175 -6.40 3.44 13.13
N GLY A 176 -6.80 3.78 14.35
CA GLY A 176 -5.96 3.71 15.55
C GLY A 176 -6.72 3.09 16.71
N ILE A 177 -6.02 2.31 17.53
CA ILE A 177 -6.54 1.71 18.77
C ILE A 177 -5.58 2.07 19.88
N ASP A 178 -6.04 2.84 20.88
CA ASP A 178 -5.27 3.17 22.07
C ASP A 178 -5.87 2.43 23.26
N LEU A 179 -5.07 1.57 23.87
CA LEU A 179 -5.41 0.81 25.06
C LEU A 179 -4.61 1.34 26.24
N ASN A 180 -5.25 1.66 27.35
CA ASN A 180 -4.56 2.06 28.56
C ASN A 180 -5.17 1.42 29.80
N ALA A 181 -4.33 1.23 30.81
CA ALA A 181 -4.76 0.74 32.11
C ALA A 181 -3.85 1.28 33.21
N ASP A 182 -4.42 1.51 34.41
CA ASP A 182 -3.67 1.86 35.61
C ASP A 182 -4.17 1.07 36.82
N TRP A 183 -3.24 0.56 37.64
CA TRP A 183 -3.58 -0.16 38.83
C TRP A 183 -2.45 -0.20 39.87
N LYS A 184 -2.72 0.28 41.09
CA LYS A 184 -1.75 0.22 42.21
C LYS A 184 -0.34 0.71 41.87
N GLY A 185 -0.24 1.84 41.13
CA GLY A 185 1.04 2.41 40.72
C GLY A 185 1.59 1.88 39.39
N PHE A 186 1.09 0.76 38.89
CA PHE A 186 1.38 0.29 37.53
C PHE A 186 0.56 1.06 36.52
N ASP A 187 1.15 1.35 35.37
CA ASP A 187 0.49 1.89 34.18
C ASP A 187 0.91 1.12 32.93
N PHE A 188 -0.03 0.98 32.03
CA PHE A 188 0.12 0.28 30.76
C PHE A 188 -0.48 1.11 29.64
N ARG A 189 0.17 1.16 28.48
CA ARG A 189 -0.40 1.72 27.26
C ARG A 189 0.08 0.90 26.05
N ALA A 190 -0.85 0.60 25.15
CA ALA A 190 -0.54 0.02 23.86
C ALA A 190 -1.29 0.80 22.77
N PHE A 191 -0.55 1.24 21.75
CA PHE A 191 -1.14 1.95 20.61
C PHE A 191 -0.89 1.18 19.32
N PHE A 192 -2.00 0.85 18.64
CA PHE A 192 -2.00 0.25 17.32
C PHE A 192 -2.46 1.25 16.28
N GLN A 193 -1.86 1.17 15.10
CA GLN A 193 -2.25 1.95 13.93
C GLN A 193 -2.27 1.03 12.71
N GLY A 194 -3.15 1.33 11.76
CA GLY A 194 -3.21 0.54 10.54
C GLY A 194 -4.03 1.18 9.43
N VAL A 195 -4.03 0.50 8.31
CA VAL A 195 -4.79 0.78 7.10
C VAL A 195 -5.48 -0.51 6.68
N MET A 196 -6.83 -0.49 6.54
CA MET A 196 -7.57 -1.73 6.24
C MET A 196 -7.55 -2.10 4.77
N LYS A 197 -7.35 -1.09 3.87
CA LYS A 197 -7.32 -1.34 2.43
C LYS A 197 -6.37 -0.37 1.74
N ARG A 198 -5.42 -0.91 1.01
CA ARG A 198 -4.52 -0.18 0.12
C ARG A 198 -3.93 -1.16 -0.89
N ASP A 199 -4.14 -0.90 -2.18
CA ASP A 199 -3.48 -1.68 -3.22
C ASP A 199 -2.14 -1.03 -3.56
N TYR A 200 -1.13 -1.85 -3.84
CA TYR A 200 0.21 -1.36 -4.13
C TYR A 200 0.80 -2.11 -5.32
N TRP A 201 1.12 -1.38 -6.36
CA TRP A 201 1.87 -1.88 -7.50
C TRP A 201 3.33 -1.45 -7.41
N GLN A 202 4.23 -2.39 -7.60
CA GLN A 202 5.66 -2.13 -7.58
C GLN A 202 6.33 -2.68 -8.84
N GLY A 203 6.81 -1.75 -9.69
CA GLY A 203 7.49 -2.08 -10.96
C GLY A 203 9.02 -2.12 -10.85
N SER A 204 9.62 -1.85 -9.68
CA SER A 204 11.06 -1.71 -9.54
C SER A 204 11.82 -3.04 -9.51
N ALA A 205 13.12 -2.95 -9.71
CA ALA A 205 14.04 -4.07 -9.59
C ALA A 205 14.06 -4.71 -8.19
N TYR A 206 13.71 -3.96 -7.14
CA TYR A 206 13.60 -4.51 -5.78
C TYR A 206 12.48 -5.53 -5.67
N PHE A 207 11.38 -5.35 -6.38
CA PHE A 207 10.29 -6.33 -6.39
C PHE A 207 10.54 -7.48 -7.38
N TRP A 208 11.05 -7.16 -8.58
CA TRP A 208 11.19 -8.12 -9.67
C TRP A 208 12.54 -8.84 -9.71
N GLY A 209 13.52 -8.39 -8.91
CA GLY A 209 14.86 -8.96 -8.92
C GLY A 209 15.64 -8.58 -10.18
N ALA A 210 16.25 -9.56 -10.82
CA ALA A 210 17.12 -9.41 -11.98
C ALA A 210 16.39 -8.84 -13.20
N THR A 211 16.24 -7.51 -13.27
CA THR A 211 15.52 -6.83 -14.36
C THR A 211 16.43 -6.35 -15.49
N SER A 212 17.70 -6.10 -15.20
CA SER A 212 18.71 -5.67 -16.17
C SER A 212 20.10 -6.07 -15.69
N LEU A 213 21.11 -5.98 -16.55
CA LEU A 213 22.51 -6.22 -16.18
C LEU A 213 23.02 -5.28 -15.07
N TRP A 214 22.42 -4.09 -14.95
CA TRP A 214 22.76 -3.10 -13.92
C TRP A 214 22.03 -3.33 -12.59
N HIS A 215 20.88 -4.01 -12.63
CA HIS A 215 20.04 -4.31 -11.47
C HIS A 215 19.85 -5.84 -11.38
N SER A 216 20.96 -6.54 -11.16
CA SER A 216 20.98 -8.01 -11.07
C SER A 216 20.98 -8.55 -9.65
N THR A 217 20.93 -7.67 -8.63
CA THR A 217 20.87 -8.09 -7.23
C THR A 217 19.48 -8.61 -6.91
N GLY A 218 19.40 -9.80 -6.32
CA GLY A 218 18.17 -10.41 -5.84
C GLY A 218 18.13 -10.45 -4.30
N PHE A 219 16.90 -10.53 -3.76
CA PHE A 219 16.65 -10.93 -2.38
C PHE A 219 16.36 -12.42 -2.31
N VAL A 220 16.32 -12.99 -1.10
CA VAL A 220 15.99 -14.40 -0.87
C VAL A 220 14.59 -14.74 -1.44
N GLU A 221 13.65 -13.80 -1.37
CA GLU A 221 12.31 -13.94 -1.92
C GLU A 221 12.30 -14.21 -3.43
N HIS A 222 13.27 -13.67 -4.18
CA HIS A 222 13.40 -13.90 -5.63
C HIS A 222 13.84 -15.31 -5.98
N ALA A 223 14.31 -16.13 -5.01
CA ALA A 223 14.61 -17.54 -5.25
C ALA A 223 13.35 -18.35 -5.59
N ASP A 224 12.15 -17.83 -5.29
CA ASP A 224 10.86 -18.41 -5.69
C ASP A 224 10.47 -17.99 -7.13
N TYR A 225 11.39 -18.14 -8.08
CA TYR A 225 11.14 -17.94 -9.51
C TYR A 225 10.87 -19.27 -10.22
N PHE A 226 10.17 -19.19 -11.36
CA PHE A 226 9.85 -20.35 -12.18
C PHE A 226 11.12 -21.02 -12.71
N ARG A 227 11.19 -22.36 -12.55
CA ARG A 227 12.26 -23.24 -13.05
C ARG A 227 11.64 -24.54 -13.58
N ALA A 228 11.70 -24.72 -14.89
CA ALA A 228 11.28 -25.97 -15.52
C ALA A 228 12.24 -27.12 -15.17
N GLU A 229 13.53 -26.80 -15.02
CA GLU A 229 14.60 -27.74 -14.66
C GLU A 229 15.38 -27.21 -13.45
N PRO A 230 16.05 -28.09 -12.68
CA PRO A 230 16.92 -27.66 -11.59
C PRO A 230 18.03 -26.73 -12.09
N SER A 231 18.30 -25.66 -11.32
CA SER A 231 19.34 -24.68 -11.67
C SER A 231 19.98 -24.12 -10.40
N ASN A 232 21.33 -24.02 -10.39
CA ASN A 232 22.12 -23.46 -9.29
C ASN A 232 21.74 -24.04 -7.91
N ASP A 233 21.72 -25.39 -7.81
CA ASP A 233 21.35 -26.15 -6.61
C ASP A 233 19.89 -25.92 -6.13
N LEU A 234 19.07 -25.24 -6.91
CA LEU A 234 17.65 -25.09 -6.67
C LEU A 234 16.85 -26.12 -7.49
N PRO A 235 15.85 -26.79 -6.90
CA PRO A 235 15.03 -27.77 -7.59
C PRO A 235 14.10 -27.11 -8.62
N THR A 236 13.50 -27.93 -9.47
CA THR A 236 12.35 -27.54 -10.31
C THR A 236 11.29 -26.82 -9.48
N ASN A 237 10.72 -25.74 -10.01
CA ASN A 237 9.68 -24.95 -9.37
C ASN A 237 8.65 -24.48 -10.41
N LEU A 238 7.61 -25.28 -10.63
CA LEU A 238 6.54 -24.96 -11.59
C LEU A 238 5.40 -24.13 -10.96
N ASP A 239 5.31 -24.10 -9.62
CA ASP A 239 4.32 -23.35 -8.86
C ASP A 239 4.93 -22.09 -8.22
N ALA A 240 5.91 -21.49 -8.90
CA ALA A 240 6.65 -20.33 -8.45
C ALA A 240 5.76 -19.09 -8.29
N TYR A 241 6.12 -18.25 -7.36
CA TYR A 241 5.51 -16.92 -7.24
C TYR A 241 5.96 -15.98 -8.36
N TYR A 242 7.25 -15.92 -8.65
CA TYR A 242 7.79 -15.08 -9.75
C TYR A 242 7.85 -15.85 -11.07
N PRO A 243 7.60 -15.16 -12.20
CA PRO A 243 7.83 -15.75 -13.52
C PRO A 243 9.32 -16.03 -13.73
N ARG A 244 9.67 -16.67 -14.82
CA ARG A 244 11.07 -16.82 -15.20
C ARG A 244 11.74 -15.45 -15.34
N PRO A 245 12.95 -15.26 -14.80
CA PRO A 245 13.65 -13.99 -14.88
C PRO A 245 14.18 -13.75 -16.31
N ILE A 246 13.87 -12.56 -16.86
CA ILE A 246 14.31 -12.16 -18.20
C ILE A 246 14.91 -10.78 -18.12
N PHE A 247 16.20 -10.66 -18.47
CA PHE A 247 16.84 -9.36 -18.55
C PHE A 247 16.35 -8.55 -19.74
N GLY A 248 16.13 -7.25 -19.53
CA GLY A 248 15.79 -6.31 -20.60
C GLY A 248 14.40 -6.51 -21.22
N SER A 249 13.52 -7.28 -20.59
CA SER A 249 12.14 -7.47 -21.04
C SER A 249 11.14 -7.08 -19.95
N ASP A 250 10.07 -6.40 -20.34
CA ASP A 250 8.97 -6.01 -19.47
C ASP A 250 7.70 -6.84 -19.68
N LYS A 251 7.74 -7.88 -20.53
CA LYS A 251 6.57 -8.68 -20.89
C LYS A 251 5.88 -9.30 -19.67
N ASN A 252 6.64 -9.79 -18.69
CA ASN A 252 6.13 -10.36 -17.44
C ASN A 252 5.94 -9.33 -16.32
N LYS A 253 6.39 -8.07 -16.52
CA LYS A 253 6.40 -7.00 -15.51
C LYS A 253 5.36 -5.91 -15.78
N GLN A 254 4.40 -6.19 -16.66
CA GLN A 254 3.27 -5.30 -16.90
C GLN A 254 2.48 -5.11 -15.60
N THR A 255 1.88 -3.93 -15.40
CA THR A 255 0.94 -3.72 -14.29
C THR A 255 -0.19 -4.74 -14.41
N GLN A 256 -0.36 -5.61 -13.42
CA GLN A 256 -1.21 -6.79 -13.52
C GLN A 256 -1.77 -7.25 -12.18
N SER A 257 -2.87 -7.99 -12.23
CA SER A 257 -3.57 -8.46 -11.03
C SER A 257 -2.77 -9.49 -10.22
N GLY A 258 -1.95 -10.33 -10.87
CA GLY A 258 -1.20 -11.41 -10.20
C GLY A 258 -0.15 -10.91 -9.22
N TYR A 259 0.35 -9.69 -9.41
CA TYR A 259 1.40 -9.09 -8.56
C TYR A 259 0.99 -7.77 -7.92
N LEU A 260 -0.29 -7.41 -8.02
CA LEU A 260 -0.83 -6.31 -7.23
C LEU A 260 -0.82 -6.71 -5.76
N GLN A 261 -0.09 -5.98 -4.94
CA GLN A 261 0.07 -6.26 -3.52
C GLN A 261 -1.06 -5.64 -2.71
N ASP A 262 -1.52 -6.36 -1.69
CA ASP A 262 -2.34 -5.79 -0.62
C ASP A 262 -1.40 -5.19 0.43
N ALA A 263 -1.38 -3.86 0.51
CA ALA A 263 -0.58 -3.10 1.47
C ALA A 263 -1.39 -2.67 2.70
N SER A 264 -2.48 -3.36 3.01
CA SER A 264 -3.16 -3.25 4.30
C SER A 264 -2.24 -3.73 5.43
N TYR A 265 -2.35 -3.10 6.60
CA TYR A 265 -1.54 -3.48 7.74
C TYR A 265 -2.14 -3.04 9.06
N ILE A 266 -1.69 -3.67 10.13
CA ILE A 266 -1.82 -3.25 11.52
C ILE A 266 -0.44 -3.31 12.18
N ARG A 267 -0.08 -2.26 12.93
CA ARG A 267 1.22 -2.17 13.62
C ARG A 267 1.04 -1.78 15.08
N LEU A 268 1.73 -2.49 15.97
CA LEU A 268 1.93 -2.06 17.36
C LEU A 268 2.99 -0.95 17.37
N LYS A 269 2.51 0.31 17.32
CA LYS A 269 3.33 1.51 17.21
C LYS A 269 4.04 1.85 18.49
N ASN A 270 3.36 1.69 19.62
CA ASN A 270 3.92 1.97 20.92
C ASN A 270 3.38 1.00 21.96
N LEU A 271 4.26 0.47 22.79
CA LEU A 271 3.94 -0.30 23.97
C LEU A 271 4.72 0.30 25.13
N GLN A 272 4.04 0.66 26.21
CA GLN A 272 4.66 1.22 27.39
C GLN A 272 4.15 0.53 28.64
N PHE A 273 5.06 0.24 29.56
CA PHE A 273 4.76 -0.27 30.90
C PHE A 273 5.55 0.54 31.92
N GLY A 274 4.84 1.11 32.90
CA GLY A 274 5.43 1.96 33.93
C GLY A 274 5.03 1.56 35.33
N TYR A 275 5.83 1.98 36.30
CA TYR A 275 5.52 1.86 37.70
C TYR A 275 5.89 3.16 38.45
N THR A 276 4.89 3.71 39.13
CA THR A 276 5.07 4.88 40.01
C THR A 276 5.24 4.38 41.44
N LEU A 277 6.39 4.70 42.03
CA LEU A 277 6.71 4.30 43.39
C LEU A 277 5.76 4.94 44.42
N PRO A 278 5.39 4.23 45.52
CA PRO A 278 4.58 4.80 46.58
C PRO A 278 5.26 6.04 47.19
N VAL A 279 4.47 7.08 47.43
CA VAL A 279 4.94 8.34 48.01
C VAL A 279 5.61 8.16 49.37
N SER A 280 5.21 7.12 50.13
CA SER A 280 5.85 6.79 51.40
C SER A 280 7.36 6.41 51.28
N LEU A 281 7.79 5.93 50.13
CA LEU A 281 9.17 5.65 49.79
C LEU A 281 9.88 6.89 49.29
N THR A 282 9.29 7.62 48.36
CA THR A 282 9.94 8.73 47.63
C THR A 282 10.13 9.97 48.49
N LYS A 283 9.23 10.25 49.44
CA LYS A 283 9.38 11.32 50.45
C LYS A 283 10.69 11.26 51.26
N LYS A 284 11.24 10.07 51.43
CA LYS A 284 12.50 9.90 52.17
C LYS A 284 13.70 10.55 51.44
N PHE A 285 13.54 10.81 50.16
CA PHE A 285 14.56 11.41 49.26
C PHE A 285 14.16 12.79 48.77
N ALA A 286 13.17 13.45 49.40
CA ALA A 286 12.58 14.73 48.95
C ALA A 286 12.03 14.71 47.52
N VAL A 287 11.57 13.53 47.05
CA VAL A 287 10.98 13.34 45.74
C VAL A 287 9.46 13.15 45.93
N SER A 288 8.66 13.99 45.27
CA SER A 288 7.19 13.90 45.34
C SER A 288 6.62 12.81 44.46
N LYS A 289 7.26 12.50 43.33
CA LYS A 289 6.86 11.41 42.42
C LYS A 289 8.08 10.83 41.70
N LEU A 290 8.18 9.52 41.71
CA LEU A 290 9.18 8.79 40.92
C LEU A 290 8.47 7.68 40.12
N ARG A 291 8.53 7.78 38.79
CA ARG A 291 8.00 6.76 37.87
C ARG A 291 9.14 6.20 37.02
N ILE A 292 9.25 4.88 36.98
CA ILE A 292 10.14 4.13 36.10
C ILE A 292 9.30 3.52 34.99
N PHE A 293 9.77 3.57 33.75
CA PHE A 293 9.03 2.95 32.65
C PHE A 293 9.96 2.33 31.62
N VAL A 294 9.44 1.36 30.91
CA VAL A 294 10.00 0.78 29.69
C VAL A 294 9.04 1.02 28.55
N SER A 295 9.57 1.30 27.36
CA SER A 295 8.74 1.43 26.15
C SER A 295 9.40 0.78 24.96
N GLY A 296 8.56 0.37 24.01
CA GLY A 296 9.01 -0.11 22.72
C GLY A 296 8.17 0.49 21.60
N GLU A 297 8.81 0.76 20.46
CA GLU A 297 8.17 1.32 19.28
C GLU A 297 8.30 0.38 18.09
N ASN A 298 7.26 0.33 17.25
CA ASN A 298 7.19 -0.47 16.03
C ASN A 298 7.48 -1.97 16.28
N LEU A 299 6.99 -2.53 17.39
CA LEU A 299 7.39 -3.85 17.87
C LEU A 299 6.88 -5.00 17.01
N TRP A 300 5.71 -4.82 16.41
CA TRP A 300 5.07 -5.84 15.59
C TRP A 300 4.26 -5.23 14.46
N THR A 301 4.25 -5.90 13.30
CA THR A 301 3.46 -5.53 12.13
C THR A 301 2.82 -6.79 11.54
N GLY A 302 1.50 -6.76 11.35
CA GLY A 302 0.74 -7.73 10.58
C GLY A 302 0.40 -7.12 9.21
N THR A 303 0.79 -7.77 8.13
CA THR A 303 0.53 -7.37 6.74
C THR A 303 0.70 -8.57 5.82
N SER A 304 0.03 -8.55 4.67
CA SER A 304 0.24 -9.48 3.56
C SER A 304 1.21 -8.94 2.49
N LEU A 305 1.65 -7.69 2.63
CA LEU A 305 2.66 -7.11 1.74
C LEU A 305 3.94 -7.94 1.76
N THR A 306 4.58 -8.08 0.60
CA THR A 306 5.90 -8.75 0.53
C THR A 306 6.86 -8.18 1.56
N LYS A 307 7.69 -9.07 2.15
CA LYS A 307 8.63 -8.72 3.24
C LYS A 307 9.74 -7.75 2.82
N ILE A 308 9.92 -7.54 1.52
CA ILE A 308 10.90 -6.60 0.95
C ILE A 308 10.53 -5.15 1.32
N PHE A 309 9.25 -4.85 1.52
CA PHE A 309 8.76 -3.49 1.75
C PHE A 309 8.11 -3.33 3.12
N ASP A 310 8.23 -2.13 3.69
CA ASP A 310 7.48 -1.75 4.88
C ASP A 310 6.18 -1.03 4.46
N PRO A 311 4.99 -1.48 4.91
CA PRO A 311 3.71 -0.94 4.46
C PRO A 311 3.46 0.53 4.84
N GLU A 312 4.17 1.08 5.80
CA GLU A 312 4.07 2.51 6.17
C GLU A 312 4.95 3.39 5.30
N THR A 313 6.07 2.86 4.80
CA THR A 313 7.04 3.64 4.04
C THR A 313 6.87 3.52 2.53
N ILE A 314 5.96 2.65 2.06
CA ILE A 314 5.59 2.64 0.65
C ILE A 314 4.91 3.95 0.27
N GLY A 315 5.46 4.62 -0.72
CA GLY A 315 4.93 5.88 -1.27
C GLY A 315 4.32 5.68 -2.66
N GLY A 316 3.75 6.76 -3.19
CA GLY A 316 3.36 6.84 -4.60
C GLY A 316 4.39 7.70 -5.35
N GLY A 317 4.89 7.21 -6.49
CA GLY A 317 5.85 7.91 -7.35
C GLY A 317 7.25 7.29 -7.33
N ASP A 318 8.10 7.81 -8.21
CA ASP A 318 9.44 7.27 -8.46
C ASP A 318 10.38 7.36 -7.26
N GLU A 319 10.12 8.28 -6.33
CA GLU A 319 10.94 8.49 -5.13
C GLU A 319 10.89 7.31 -4.15
N TYR A 320 9.89 6.43 -4.26
CA TYR A 320 9.64 5.35 -3.32
C TYR A 320 9.70 3.95 -3.95
N ASN A 321 10.48 3.78 -4.99
CA ASN A 321 10.66 2.51 -5.71
C ASN A 321 11.28 1.37 -4.88
N GLY A 322 10.95 1.31 -3.58
CA GLY A 322 11.50 0.34 -2.64
C GLY A 322 12.77 0.81 -1.92
N ASN A 323 13.23 2.04 -2.17
CA ASN A 323 14.43 2.63 -1.56
C ASN A 323 14.18 3.22 -0.17
N ALA A 324 12.92 3.25 0.29
CA ALA A 324 12.60 3.82 1.59
C ALA A 324 13.16 2.96 2.72
N TYR A 325 13.86 3.61 3.66
CA TYR A 325 14.38 2.92 4.83
C TYR A 325 13.23 2.41 5.71
N PRO A 326 13.19 1.13 6.09
CA PRO A 326 12.12 0.59 6.92
C PRO A 326 12.17 1.17 8.34
N LEU A 327 11.01 1.19 9.01
CA LEU A 327 10.92 1.70 10.38
C LEU A 327 11.69 0.81 11.35
N SER A 328 12.51 1.45 12.18
CA SER A 328 13.27 0.76 13.21
C SER A 328 12.39 0.39 14.42
N ARG A 329 12.72 -0.73 15.07
CA ARG A 329 12.23 -1.05 16.41
C ARG A 329 13.10 -0.33 17.42
N THR A 330 12.47 0.38 18.36
CA THR A 330 13.17 1.15 19.39
C THR A 330 12.72 0.66 20.76
N PHE A 331 13.68 0.45 21.66
CA PHE A 331 13.42 0.14 23.06
C PHE A 331 14.02 1.23 23.94
N SER A 332 13.24 1.69 24.91
CA SER A 332 13.67 2.76 25.80
C SER A 332 13.35 2.43 27.26
N VAL A 333 14.20 2.90 28.15
CA VAL A 333 13.98 2.89 29.61
C VAL A 333 14.04 4.34 30.07
N GLY A 334 13.10 4.77 30.89
CA GLY A 334 13.02 6.14 31.35
C GLY A 334 12.64 6.29 32.81
N LEU A 335 12.99 7.43 33.35
CA LEU A 335 12.67 7.90 34.69
C LEU A 335 11.96 9.24 34.63
N ASN A 336 10.83 9.38 35.32
CA ASN A 336 10.18 10.66 35.57
C ASN A 336 10.29 10.98 37.05
N VAL A 337 10.96 12.09 37.38
CA VAL A 337 11.15 12.56 38.74
C VAL A 337 10.48 13.91 38.90
N THR A 338 9.66 14.05 39.95
CA THR A 338 9.11 15.34 40.39
C THR A 338 9.57 15.58 41.81
N LEU A 339 10.26 16.71 42.01
CA LEU A 339 10.78 17.17 43.32
C LEU A 339 9.71 17.87 44.14
#